data_2c5139373be04f3fedcba6fc9f6bd718
#
_entry.id   2c5139373be04f3fedcba6fc9f6bd718
#
_cell.length_a   1.000
_cell.length_b   1.000
_cell.length_c   1.000
_cell.angle_alpha   90.00
_cell.angle_beta   90.00
_cell.angle_gamma   90.00
#
_symmetry.space_group_name_H-M   'P 1'
#
loop_
_entity.id
_entity.type
_entity.pdbx_description
1 polymer ?
#
loop_
_entity_poly.entity_id
_entity_poly.type
_entity_poly.pdbx_seq_one_letter_code
_entity_poly.pdbx_strand_id
1 'polypeptide(L)'
;MKYSRNQINKAGDTILTSKDPVIVTTAIEMVNDWRTNHLVPLNTLGNKVVEVLNENKIKPMFTSQRLKRLTSIQYKLDLNPSMKLGGMQDIGGFRIVLKDVPALNKALTMFLNKEFDDFTLEKINDYVTEPKISGYRSIHFVYKYHSTDETYDGLRVELQIRTKLQHNWATAVETAGLYTQTSLKSNQGDNKWLSFFKIVSSLFAIKER
;
A
#
# COMPACT_ATOMS: atom_id res chain seq x y z
N MET A 1 8.46 21.57 -2.00
CA MET A 1 7.11 21.12 -1.57
C MET A 1 6.25 22.33 -1.21
N LYS A 2 5.02 22.41 -1.71
CA LYS A 2 4.11 23.54 -1.43
C LYS A 2 3.78 23.68 0.06
N TYR A 3 3.68 22.53 0.76
CA TYR A 3 3.38 22.45 2.19
C TYR A 3 4.44 21.62 2.93
N SER A 4 4.85 22.08 4.10
CA SER A 4 5.76 21.34 4.98
C SER A 4 5.10 20.06 5.52
N ARG A 5 5.90 19.07 5.92
CA ARG A 5 5.40 17.82 6.52
C ARG A 5 4.54 18.09 7.76
N ASN A 6 4.85 19.11 8.55
CA ASN A 6 4.05 19.50 9.71
C ASN A 6 2.68 20.05 9.31
N GLN A 7 2.59 20.82 8.23
CA GLN A 7 1.32 21.29 7.69
C GLN A 7 0.48 20.12 7.16
N ILE A 8 1.10 19.15 6.47
CA ILE A 8 0.42 17.94 6.01
C ILE A 8 -0.10 17.11 7.18
N ASN A 9 0.67 16.98 8.27
CA ASN A 9 0.21 16.30 9.48
C ASN A 9 -1.02 17.01 10.09
N LYS A 10 -0.96 18.34 10.22
CA LYS A 10 -2.10 19.13 10.70
C LYS A 10 -3.32 18.99 9.78
N ALA A 11 -3.12 19.00 8.45
CA ALA A 11 -4.21 18.78 7.51
C ALA A 11 -4.86 17.41 7.70
N GLY A 12 -4.05 16.35 7.91
CA GLY A 12 -4.54 15.01 8.24
C GLY A 12 -5.37 14.96 9.52
N ASP A 13 -4.95 15.67 10.57
CA ASP A 13 -5.72 15.78 11.81
C ASP A 13 -7.02 16.60 11.58
N THR A 14 -6.93 17.70 10.83
CA THR A 14 -8.05 18.62 10.55
C THR A 14 -9.20 17.95 9.80
N ILE A 15 -8.90 17.12 8.79
CA ILE A 15 -9.95 16.41 8.03
C ILE A 15 -10.74 15.39 8.87
N LEU A 16 -10.24 15.02 10.05
CA LEU A 16 -10.92 14.12 10.99
C LEU A 16 -11.69 14.87 12.08
N THR A 17 -11.19 16.03 12.51
CA THR A 17 -11.66 16.66 13.75
C THR A 17 -12.46 17.95 13.55
N SER A 18 -12.19 18.70 12.46
CA SER A 18 -12.88 19.98 12.22
C SER A 18 -14.31 19.77 11.71
N LYS A 19 -15.21 20.61 12.19
CA LYS A 19 -16.60 20.72 11.71
C LYS A 19 -16.81 21.93 10.79
N ASP A 20 -15.83 22.81 10.66
CA ASP A 20 -15.89 23.98 9.78
C ASP A 20 -15.63 23.53 8.33
N PRO A 21 -16.60 23.67 7.42
CA PRO A 21 -16.47 23.20 6.04
C PRO A 21 -15.37 23.93 5.25
N VAL A 22 -15.09 25.20 5.54
CA VAL A 22 -14.04 25.97 4.86
C VAL A 22 -12.66 25.45 5.27
N ILE A 23 -12.46 25.21 6.56
CA ILE A 23 -11.22 24.67 7.10
C ILE A 23 -10.99 23.24 6.58
N VAL A 24 -12.04 22.41 6.54
CA VAL A 24 -11.96 21.04 6.02
C VAL A 24 -11.63 21.03 4.52
N THR A 25 -12.25 21.92 3.73
CA THR A 25 -11.97 22.03 2.29
C THR A 25 -10.50 22.35 2.04
N THR A 26 -9.97 23.35 2.74
CA THR A 26 -8.54 23.74 2.65
C THR A 26 -7.63 22.57 3.03
N ALA A 27 -7.96 21.84 4.10
CA ALA A 27 -7.18 20.67 4.51
C ALA A 27 -7.23 19.54 3.47
N ILE A 28 -8.39 19.31 2.83
CA ILE A 28 -8.53 18.33 1.74
C ILE A 28 -7.65 18.71 0.53
N GLU A 29 -7.59 19.98 0.17
CA GLU A 29 -6.70 20.44 -0.91
C GLU A 29 -5.23 20.15 -0.59
N MET A 30 -4.79 20.42 0.63
CA MET A 30 -3.43 20.10 1.09
C MET A 30 -3.15 18.58 1.03
N VAL A 31 -4.09 17.77 1.47
CA VAL A 31 -3.96 16.31 1.43
C VAL A 31 -3.93 15.79 -0.01
N ASN A 32 -4.71 16.39 -0.92
CA ASN A 32 -4.71 16.01 -2.34
C ASN A 32 -3.40 16.44 -3.02
N ASP A 33 -2.85 17.60 -2.73
CA ASP A 33 -1.54 18.03 -3.21
C ASP A 33 -0.46 17.02 -2.75
N TRP A 34 -0.45 16.66 -1.47
CA TRP A 34 0.45 15.63 -0.92
C TRP A 34 0.33 14.28 -1.62
N ARG A 35 -0.91 13.83 -1.87
CA ARG A 35 -1.15 12.58 -2.60
C ARG A 35 -0.61 12.64 -4.03
N THR A 36 -0.87 13.75 -4.73
CA THR A 36 -0.46 13.93 -6.14
C THR A 36 1.06 13.94 -6.26
N ASN A 37 1.78 14.51 -5.31
CA ASN A 37 3.23 14.52 -5.30
C ASN A 37 3.84 13.10 -5.25
N HIS A 38 3.12 12.11 -4.72
CA HIS A 38 3.56 10.71 -4.74
C HIS A 38 3.52 10.06 -6.13
N LEU A 39 2.91 10.70 -7.15
CA LEU A 39 2.90 10.15 -8.52
C LEU A 39 4.31 10.09 -9.11
N VAL A 40 5.17 11.07 -8.81
CA VAL A 40 6.54 11.08 -9.33
C VAL A 40 7.34 9.87 -8.83
N PRO A 41 7.52 9.67 -7.52
CA PRO A 41 8.23 8.48 -7.03
C PRO A 41 7.52 7.17 -7.39
N LEU A 42 6.19 7.15 -7.46
CA LEU A 42 5.44 5.96 -7.83
C LEU A 42 5.70 5.54 -9.28
N ASN A 43 5.69 6.50 -10.22
CA ASN A 43 6.00 6.24 -11.63
C ASN A 43 7.47 5.84 -11.81
N THR A 44 8.39 6.50 -11.12
CA THR A 44 9.82 6.17 -11.15
C THR A 44 10.06 4.74 -10.65
N LEU A 45 9.49 4.38 -9.50
CA LEU A 45 9.58 3.00 -8.98
C LEU A 45 8.94 2.00 -9.94
N GLY A 46 7.76 2.31 -10.48
CA GLY A 46 7.04 1.43 -11.39
C GLY A 46 7.84 1.10 -12.65
N ASN A 47 8.47 2.09 -13.26
CA ASN A 47 9.33 1.90 -14.43
C ASN A 47 10.53 1.01 -14.11
N LYS A 48 11.27 1.30 -13.02
CA LYS A 48 12.41 0.49 -12.56
C LYS A 48 12.00 -0.95 -12.23
N VAL A 49 10.85 -1.14 -11.60
CA VAL A 49 10.31 -2.47 -11.29
C VAL A 49 10.00 -3.26 -12.57
N VAL A 50 9.36 -2.65 -13.56
CA VAL A 50 9.06 -3.30 -14.84
C VAL A 50 10.35 -3.68 -15.60
N GLU A 51 11.34 -2.79 -15.61
CA GLU A 51 12.64 -3.05 -16.20
C GLU A 51 13.32 -4.27 -15.56
N VAL A 52 13.40 -4.31 -14.23
CA VAL A 52 13.98 -5.43 -13.47
C VAL A 52 13.24 -6.74 -13.70
N LEU A 53 11.91 -6.72 -13.78
CA LEU A 53 11.12 -7.91 -14.12
C LEU A 53 11.47 -8.46 -15.51
N ASN A 54 11.63 -7.57 -16.50
CA ASN A 54 11.98 -7.94 -17.87
C ASN A 54 13.39 -8.52 -17.95
N GLU A 55 14.38 -7.87 -17.35
CA GLU A 55 15.78 -8.35 -17.30
C GLU A 55 15.88 -9.77 -16.73
N ASN A 56 15.08 -10.06 -15.68
CA ASN A 56 15.09 -11.35 -14.99
C ASN A 56 14.09 -12.35 -15.57
N LYS A 57 13.44 -12.03 -16.69
CA LYS A 57 12.45 -12.89 -17.36
C LYS A 57 11.33 -13.34 -16.40
N ILE A 58 10.91 -12.46 -15.49
CA ILE A 58 9.78 -12.69 -14.61
C ILE A 58 8.55 -12.07 -15.27
N LYS A 59 7.58 -12.93 -15.64
CA LYS A 59 6.32 -12.48 -16.24
C LYS A 59 5.24 -12.37 -15.18
N PRO A 60 4.85 -11.16 -14.75
CA PRO A 60 3.68 -11.00 -13.90
C PRO A 60 2.39 -11.31 -14.69
N MET A 61 1.34 -11.71 -13.99
CA MET A 61 0.00 -11.78 -14.59
C MET A 61 -0.48 -10.37 -14.96
N PHE A 62 -0.22 -9.43 -14.08
CA PHE A 62 -0.36 -7.99 -14.34
C PHE A 62 0.40 -7.18 -13.27
N THR A 63 0.64 -5.93 -13.58
CA THR A 63 1.09 -4.90 -12.64
C THR A 63 0.02 -3.82 -12.53
N SER A 64 -0.04 -3.13 -11.41
CA SER A 64 -0.94 -1.99 -11.22
C SER A 64 -0.34 -0.98 -10.26
N GLN A 65 -0.68 0.28 -10.44
CA GLN A 65 -0.32 1.34 -9.52
C GLN A 65 -1.54 2.14 -9.10
N ARG A 66 -1.49 2.71 -7.91
CA ARG A 66 -2.57 3.56 -7.41
C ARG A 66 -2.08 4.55 -6.38
N LEU A 67 -2.73 5.70 -6.31
CA LEU A 67 -2.73 6.55 -5.12
C LEU A 67 -3.84 6.08 -4.17
N LYS A 68 -3.54 6.07 -2.87
CA LYS A 68 -4.51 5.76 -1.82
C LYS A 68 -5.65 6.78 -1.85
N ARG A 69 -6.91 6.32 -1.82
CA ARG A 69 -8.09 7.18 -1.83
C ARG A 69 -8.14 8.03 -0.55
N LEU A 70 -8.66 9.25 -0.65
CA LEU A 70 -8.81 10.16 0.49
C LEU A 70 -9.60 9.50 1.63
N THR A 71 -10.72 8.86 1.33
CA THR A 71 -11.52 8.13 2.31
C THR A 71 -10.73 7.01 3.01
N SER A 72 -9.83 6.34 2.29
CA SER A 72 -8.96 5.30 2.87
C SER A 72 -7.83 5.90 3.73
N ILE A 73 -7.41 7.13 3.45
CA ILE A 73 -6.47 7.89 4.29
C ILE A 73 -7.16 8.27 5.59
N GLN A 74 -8.34 8.90 5.50
CA GLN A 74 -9.14 9.29 6.66
C GLN A 74 -9.39 8.10 7.59
N TYR A 75 -9.90 7.00 7.02
CA TYR A 75 -10.16 5.77 7.77
C TYR A 75 -8.91 5.22 8.47
N LYS A 76 -7.76 5.22 7.78
CA LYS A 76 -6.51 4.71 8.36
C LYS A 76 -5.98 5.60 9.49
N LEU A 77 -6.14 6.91 9.37
CA LEU A 77 -5.77 7.87 10.42
C LEU A 77 -6.70 7.72 11.63
N ASP A 78 -8.00 7.59 11.41
CA ASP A 78 -9.01 7.40 12.45
C ASP A 78 -8.76 6.14 13.27
N LEU A 79 -8.45 5.01 12.61
CA LEU A 79 -8.09 3.75 13.27
C LEU A 79 -6.75 3.79 14.02
N ASN A 80 -5.89 4.75 13.73
CA ASN A 80 -4.55 4.84 14.30
C ASN A 80 -4.24 6.26 14.77
N PRO A 81 -4.77 6.69 15.91
CA PRO A 81 -4.65 8.08 16.37
C PRO A 81 -3.21 8.59 16.55
N SER A 82 -2.25 7.69 16.79
CA SER A 82 -0.82 8.03 16.86
C SER A 82 -0.16 8.23 15.50
N MET A 83 -0.82 7.79 14.41
CA MET A 83 -0.29 7.93 13.04
C MET A 83 -0.49 9.35 12.53
N LYS A 84 0.54 9.89 11.91
CA LYS A 84 0.46 11.18 11.20
C LYS A 84 0.50 10.96 9.69
N LEU A 85 -0.22 11.80 8.94
CA LEU A 85 -0.35 11.66 7.49
C LEU A 85 1.01 11.68 6.77
N GLY A 86 1.92 12.56 7.15
CA GLY A 86 3.27 12.63 6.57
C GLY A 86 4.15 11.42 6.86
N GLY A 87 3.75 10.54 7.80
CA GLY A 87 4.39 9.26 8.09
C GLY A 87 3.77 8.07 7.36
N MET A 88 2.65 8.27 6.63
CA MET A 88 1.96 7.19 5.92
C MET A 88 2.80 6.70 4.73
N GLN A 89 3.06 5.39 4.66
CA GLN A 89 4.00 4.78 3.71
C GLN A 89 3.33 4.26 2.42
N ASP A 90 2.01 4.13 2.41
CA ASP A 90 1.21 3.50 1.36
C ASP A 90 0.31 4.49 0.59
N ILE A 91 0.72 5.78 0.53
CA ILE A 91 0.04 6.79 -0.29
C ILE A 91 0.17 6.45 -1.77
N GLY A 92 1.37 6.15 -2.24
CA GLY A 92 1.64 5.58 -3.56
C GLY A 92 1.93 4.09 -3.44
N GLY A 93 1.26 3.26 -4.23
CA GLY A 93 1.48 1.81 -4.22
C GLY A 93 1.56 1.22 -5.61
N PHE A 94 2.65 0.48 -5.88
CA PHE A 94 2.83 -0.34 -7.07
C PHE A 94 2.63 -1.81 -6.69
N ARG A 95 1.93 -2.57 -7.52
CA ARG A 95 1.60 -3.97 -7.25
C ARG A 95 2.03 -4.86 -8.40
N ILE A 96 2.63 -5.99 -8.04
CA ILE A 96 2.94 -7.11 -8.93
C ILE A 96 2.08 -8.29 -8.49
N VAL A 97 1.33 -8.88 -9.43
CA VAL A 97 0.60 -10.13 -9.22
C VAL A 97 1.26 -11.22 -10.03
N LEU A 98 1.74 -12.25 -9.35
CA LEU A 98 2.45 -13.38 -9.93
C LEU A 98 1.55 -14.62 -9.92
N LYS A 99 1.88 -15.60 -10.78
CA LYS A 99 1.07 -16.80 -10.97
C LYS A 99 0.99 -17.65 -9.70
N ASP A 100 2.13 -17.88 -9.04
CA ASP A 100 2.31 -18.86 -7.98
C ASP A 100 3.45 -18.48 -7.01
N VAL A 101 3.65 -19.27 -5.97
CA VAL A 101 4.68 -19.06 -4.95
C VAL A 101 6.11 -19.18 -5.49
N PRO A 102 6.45 -20.14 -6.39
CA PRO A 102 7.78 -20.14 -7.00
C PRO A 102 8.14 -18.84 -7.71
N ALA A 103 7.20 -18.29 -8.49
CA ALA A 103 7.39 -16.99 -9.14
C ALA A 103 7.51 -15.83 -8.12
N LEU A 104 6.72 -15.88 -7.04
CA LEU A 104 6.80 -14.90 -5.95
C LEU A 104 8.17 -14.96 -5.26
N ASN A 105 8.67 -16.15 -4.92
CA ASN A 105 9.97 -16.33 -4.27
C ASN A 105 11.12 -15.85 -5.17
N LYS A 106 11.05 -16.13 -6.48
CA LYS A 106 12.02 -15.61 -7.44
C LYS A 106 12.03 -14.08 -7.44
N ALA A 107 10.87 -13.44 -7.50
CA ALA A 107 10.75 -11.99 -7.45
C ALA A 107 11.22 -11.42 -6.09
N LEU A 108 10.88 -12.08 -4.98
CA LEU A 108 11.33 -11.69 -3.64
C LEU A 108 12.86 -11.66 -3.57
N THR A 109 13.53 -12.76 -3.92
CA THR A 109 15.00 -12.85 -3.90
C THR A 109 15.64 -11.76 -4.76
N MET A 110 15.05 -11.49 -5.93
CA MET A 110 15.54 -10.46 -6.83
C MET A 110 15.42 -9.07 -6.21
N PHE A 111 14.26 -8.70 -5.65
CA PHE A 111 14.07 -7.36 -5.06
C PHE A 111 14.80 -7.18 -3.73
N LEU A 112 15.11 -8.25 -3.00
CA LEU A 112 15.97 -8.20 -1.81
C LEU A 112 17.41 -7.82 -2.15
N ASN A 113 17.90 -8.21 -3.33
CA ASN A 113 19.27 -7.97 -3.79
C ASN A 113 19.39 -6.79 -4.76
N LYS A 114 18.27 -6.14 -5.11
CA LYS A 114 18.29 -5.01 -6.06
C LYS A 114 18.30 -3.69 -5.32
N GLU A 115 19.32 -2.91 -5.56
CA GLU A 115 19.39 -1.51 -5.18
C GLU A 115 18.88 -0.63 -6.32
N PHE A 116 18.21 0.46 -5.97
CA PHE A 116 17.74 1.49 -6.89
C PHE A 116 18.38 2.82 -6.47
N ASP A 117 19.11 3.48 -7.38
CA ASP A 117 19.88 4.70 -7.08
C ASP A 117 19.04 5.81 -6.45
N ASP A 118 17.77 5.94 -6.90
CA ASP A 118 16.88 6.98 -6.41
C ASP A 118 16.04 6.54 -5.19
N PHE A 119 16.30 5.36 -4.62
CA PHE A 119 15.49 4.83 -3.53
C PHE A 119 16.32 4.15 -2.45
N THR A 120 15.94 4.38 -1.21
CA THR A 120 16.39 3.56 -0.06
C THR A 120 15.27 2.63 0.35
N LEU A 121 15.55 1.34 0.46
CA LEU A 121 14.65 0.36 1.07
C LEU A 121 14.63 0.58 2.59
N GLU A 122 13.52 1.08 3.12
CA GLU A 122 13.39 1.35 4.57
C GLU A 122 12.81 0.16 5.34
N LYS A 123 11.93 -0.62 4.72
CA LYS A 123 11.22 -1.70 5.42
C LYS A 123 10.71 -2.77 4.46
N ILE A 124 10.73 -4.01 4.96
CA ILE A 124 10.05 -5.15 4.33
C ILE A 124 9.05 -5.71 5.34
N ASN A 125 7.81 -5.96 4.88
CA ASN A 125 6.81 -6.69 5.64
C ASN A 125 6.44 -7.95 4.86
N ASP A 126 6.81 -9.11 5.37
CA ASP A 126 6.48 -10.41 4.78
C ASP A 126 5.21 -10.99 5.44
N TYR A 127 4.06 -10.61 4.89
CA TYR A 127 2.77 -11.16 5.30
C TYR A 127 2.46 -12.52 4.63
N VAL A 128 3.37 -13.10 3.85
CA VAL A 128 3.23 -14.47 3.35
C VAL A 128 3.69 -15.44 4.43
N THR A 129 4.83 -15.17 5.04
CA THR A 129 5.38 -15.94 6.16
C THR A 129 4.62 -15.66 7.47
N GLU A 130 4.34 -14.37 7.75
CA GLU A 130 3.60 -13.92 8.94
C GLU A 130 2.30 -13.21 8.54
N PRO A 131 1.21 -13.95 8.25
CA PRO A 131 -0.05 -13.35 7.83
C PRO A 131 -0.64 -12.42 8.87
N LYS A 132 -1.30 -11.36 8.40
CA LYS A 132 -2.09 -10.53 9.32
C LYS A 132 -3.22 -11.34 9.97
N ILE A 133 -3.68 -10.90 11.12
CA ILE A 133 -4.78 -11.55 11.87
C ILE A 133 -6.06 -11.72 11.02
N SER A 134 -6.29 -10.85 10.04
CA SER A 134 -7.38 -10.94 9.06
C SER A 134 -7.20 -12.06 8.04
N GLY A 135 -6.01 -12.67 7.94
CA GLY A 135 -5.63 -13.61 6.88
C GLY A 135 -4.98 -12.95 5.66
N TYR A 136 -4.75 -11.64 5.67
CA TYR A 136 -4.09 -10.95 4.55
C TYR A 136 -2.66 -11.45 4.34
N ARG A 137 -2.31 -11.74 3.06
CA ARG A 137 -0.99 -12.18 2.62
C ARG A 137 -0.48 -11.33 1.46
N SER A 138 0.75 -10.88 1.53
CA SER A 138 1.49 -10.16 0.49
C SER A 138 2.89 -9.84 1.02
N ILE A 139 3.86 -9.58 0.18
CA ILE A 139 5.15 -9.01 0.58
C ILE A 139 5.13 -7.53 0.22
N HIS A 140 5.52 -6.67 1.16
CA HIS A 140 5.55 -5.23 0.97
C HIS A 140 6.96 -4.71 1.19
N PHE A 141 7.48 -3.99 0.20
CA PHE A 141 8.71 -3.21 0.30
C PHE A 141 8.33 -1.74 0.40
N VAL A 142 8.84 -1.05 1.39
CA VAL A 142 8.66 0.39 1.56
C VAL A 142 9.95 1.08 1.15
N TYR A 143 9.87 1.89 0.10
CA TYR A 143 10.97 2.66 -0.43
C TYR A 143 10.80 4.13 -0.11
N LYS A 144 11.89 4.79 0.29
CA LYS A 144 12.02 6.23 0.41
C LYS A 144 12.68 6.75 -0.85
N TYR A 145 12.03 7.71 -1.51
CA TYR A 145 12.54 8.35 -2.72
C TYR A 145 13.55 9.44 -2.40
N HIS A 146 14.59 9.55 -3.21
CA HIS A 146 15.61 10.59 -3.19
C HIS A 146 15.52 11.43 -4.46
N SER A 147 15.46 12.74 -4.29
CA SER A 147 15.34 13.69 -5.40
C SER A 147 16.08 14.99 -5.07
N THR A 148 16.62 15.63 -6.11
CA THR A 148 17.09 17.01 -6.01
C THR A 148 15.97 18.02 -5.88
N ASP A 149 14.74 17.65 -6.30
CA ASP A 149 13.55 18.46 -6.06
C ASP A 149 12.96 18.12 -4.67
N GLU A 150 13.07 19.08 -3.77
CA GLU A 150 12.55 18.97 -2.39
C GLU A 150 11.05 18.65 -2.32
N THR A 151 10.30 18.87 -3.42
CA THR A 151 8.88 18.51 -3.48
C THR A 151 8.66 17.02 -3.36
N TYR A 152 9.58 16.22 -3.88
CA TYR A 152 9.45 14.77 -3.97
C TYR A 152 10.41 14.03 -3.05
N ASP A 153 11.49 14.71 -2.57
CA ASP A 153 12.48 14.07 -1.71
C ASP A 153 11.87 13.58 -0.40
N GLY A 154 12.24 12.38 -0.01
CA GLY A 154 11.78 11.74 1.21
C GLY A 154 10.35 11.21 1.17
N LEU A 155 9.65 11.26 0.02
CA LEU A 155 8.34 10.61 -0.16
C LEU A 155 8.51 9.10 -0.16
N ARG A 156 7.49 8.39 0.39
CA ARG A 156 7.49 6.94 0.51
C ARG A 156 6.51 6.32 -0.46
N VAL A 157 6.93 5.24 -1.09
CA VAL A 157 6.09 4.42 -1.97
C VAL A 157 6.23 2.96 -1.60
N GLU A 158 5.17 2.19 -1.80
CA GLU A 158 5.11 0.79 -1.43
C GLU A 158 5.06 -0.09 -2.68
N LEU A 159 6.00 -1.05 -2.80
CA LEU A 159 5.91 -2.14 -3.75
C LEU A 159 5.26 -3.35 -3.08
N GLN A 160 4.17 -3.85 -3.64
CA GLN A 160 3.44 -5.02 -3.15
C GLN A 160 3.61 -6.19 -4.12
N ILE A 161 4.08 -7.32 -3.63
CA ILE A 161 4.22 -8.55 -4.41
C ILE A 161 3.31 -9.61 -3.82
N ARG A 162 2.48 -10.24 -4.65
CA ARG A 162 1.57 -11.30 -4.22
C ARG A 162 1.28 -12.29 -5.35
N THR A 163 0.82 -13.49 -4.97
CA THR A 163 0.32 -14.45 -5.93
C THR A 163 -1.10 -14.11 -6.39
N LYS A 164 -1.57 -14.81 -7.42
CA LYS A 164 -2.96 -14.74 -7.91
C LYS A 164 -3.97 -15.05 -6.80
N LEU A 165 -3.73 -16.10 -6.00
CA LEU A 165 -4.67 -16.48 -4.94
C LEU A 165 -4.71 -15.44 -3.83
N GLN A 166 -3.56 -14.91 -3.41
CA GLN A 166 -3.46 -13.83 -2.43
C GLN A 166 -4.14 -12.54 -2.94
N HIS A 167 -4.01 -12.27 -4.26
CA HIS A 167 -4.70 -11.13 -4.88
C HIS A 167 -6.21 -11.32 -4.90
N ASN A 168 -6.68 -12.49 -5.33
CA ASN A 168 -8.11 -12.81 -5.37
C ASN A 168 -8.75 -12.74 -3.98
N TRP A 169 -8.05 -13.27 -2.97
CA TRP A 169 -8.49 -13.14 -1.58
C TRP A 169 -8.64 -11.67 -1.17
N ALA A 170 -7.60 -10.86 -1.41
CA ALA A 170 -7.65 -9.45 -1.03
C ALA A 170 -8.76 -8.68 -1.74
N THR A 171 -9.01 -8.98 -3.02
CA THR A 171 -10.10 -8.37 -3.79
C THR A 171 -11.46 -8.80 -3.25
N ALA A 172 -11.66 -10.10 -2.96
CA ALA A 172 -12.91 -10.60 -2.40
C ALA A 172 -13.23 -9.97 -1.03
N VAL A 173 -12.23 -9.83 -0.16
CA VAL A 173 -12.38 -9.16 1.15
C VAL A 173 -12.74 -7.68 0.98
N GLU A 174 -12.09 -6.97 0.05
CA GLU A 174 -12.41 -5.57 -0.22
C GLU A 174 -13.84 -5.42 -0.77
N THR A 175 -14.26 -6.30 -1.69
CA THR A 175 -15.63 -6.32 -2.25
C THR A 175 -16.67 -6.62 -1.17
N ALA A 176 -16.44 -7.65 -0.34
CA ALA A 176 -17.34 -7.97 0.77
C ALA A 176 -17.41 -6.81 1.78
N GLY A 177 -16.27 -6.15 2.06
CA GLY A 177 -16.23 -4.99 2.94
C GLY A 177 -17.06 -3.81 2.41
N LEU A 178 -17.06 -3.58 1.09
CA LEU A 178 -17.92 -2.57 0.47
C LEU A 178 -19.41 -2.93 0.63
N TYR A 179 -19.75 -4.19 0.41
CA TYR A 179 -21.14 -4.67 0.54
C TYR A 179 -21.64 -4.61 1.99
N THR A 180 -20.80 -5.00 2.96
CA THR A 180 -21.15 -4.99 4.39
C THR A 180 -20.89 -3.61 5.05
N GLN A 181 -20.39 -2.63 4.31
CA GLN A 181 -19.98 -1.31 4.81
C GLN A 181 -18.97 -1.40 5.98
N THR A 182 -18.09 -2.40 5.95
CA THR A 182 -17.08 -2.65 6.98
C THR A 182 -15.68 -2.79 6.37
N SER A 183 -14.63 -2.70 7.21
CA SER A 183 -13.26 -2.89 6.77
C SER A 183 -12.71 -4.26 7.18
N LEU A 184 -13.28 -5.32 6.59
CA LEU A 184 -12.90 -6.71 6.88
C LEU A 184 -11.39 -6.96 6.74
N LYS A 185 -10.73 -6.33 5.76
CA LYS A 185 -9.28 -6.43 5.56
C LYS A 185 -8.47 -5.88 6.74
N SER A 186 -9.04 -4.93 7.48
CA SER A 186 -8.47 -4.36 8.70
C SER A 186 -8.96 -5.05 9.96
N ASN A 187 -9.55 -6.24 9.82
CA ASN A 187 -10.14 -7.02 10.92
C ASN A 187 -11.29 -6.29 11.64
N GLN A 188 -12.09 -5.52 10.89
CA GLN A 188 -13.26 -4.80 11.37
C GLN A 188 -14.51 -5.34 10.69
N GLY A 189 -15.52 -5.75 11.47
CA GLY A 189 -16.78 -6.25 10.96
C GLY A 189 -17.32 -7.46 11.73
N ASP A 190 -18.35 -8.10 11.17
CA ASP A 190 -18.99 -9.27 11.76
C ASP A 190 -18.00 -10.47 11.83
N ASN A 191 -17.98 -11.15 12.97
CA ASN A 191 -17.10 -12.28 13.25
C ASN A 191 -17.27 -13.44 12.26
N LYS A 192 -18.45 -13.64 11.67
CA LYS A 192 -18.68 -14.68 10.66
C LYS A 192 -17.90 -14.39 9.39
N TRP A 193 -17.94 -13.13 8.91
CA TRP A 193 -17.15 -12.70 7.76
C TRP A 193 -15.65 -12.77 8.02
N LEU A 194 -15.20 -12.31 9.20
CA LEU A 194 -13.80 -12.35 9.59
C LEU A 194 -13.28 -13.79 9.65
N SER A 195 -14.02 -14.70 10.28
CA SER A 195 -13.68 -16.12 10.36
C SER A 195 -13.68 -16.79 8.98
N PHE A 196 -14.69 -16.51 8.15
CA PHE A 196 -14.77 -17.04 6.79
C PHE A 196 -13.54 -16.68 5.98
N PHE A 197 -13.18 -15.39 5.91
CA PHE A 197 -12.01 -14.97 5.13
C PHE A 197 -10.69 -15.47 5.70
N LYS A 198 -10.57 -15.62 7.01
CA LYS A 198 -9.40 -16.23 7.64
C LYS A 198 -9.24 -17.70 7.23
N ILE A 199 -10.32 -18.47 7.24
CA ILE A 199 -10.34 -19.88 6.79
C ILE A 199 -9.98 -19.96 5.30
N VAL A 200 -10.58 -19.14 4.44
CA VAL A 200 -10.27 -19.11 3.00
C VAL A 200 -8.79 -18.77 2.75
N SER A 201 -8.22 -17.82 3.50
CA SER A 201 -6.78 -17.53 3.41
C SER A 201 -5.92 -18.74 3.76
N SER A 202 -6.29 -19.49 4.80
CA SER A 202 -5.56 -20.69 5.20
C SER A 202 -5.66 -21.80 4.14
N LEU A 203 -6.83 -22.00 3.55
CA LEU A 203 -7.03 -22.95 2.45
C LEU A 203 -6.20 -22.58 1.21
N PHE A 204 -6.16 -21.29 0.87
CA PHE A 204 -5.31 -20.82 -0.23
C PHE A 204 -3.81 -21.05 0.06
N ALA A 205 -3.37 -20.83 1.30
CA ALA A 205 -2.00 -21.10 1.68
C ALA A 205 -1.63 -22.59 1.58
N ILE A 206 -2.55 -23.51 1.90
CA ILE A 206 -2.37 -24.95 1.72
C ILE A 206 -2.27 -25.30 0.23
N LYS A 207 -3.13 -24.69 -0.60
CA LYS A 207 -3.12 -24.91 -2.05
C LYS A 207 -1.85 -24.37 -2.74
N GLU A 208 -1.18 -23.41 -2.14
CA GLU A 208 0.05 -22.79 -2.66
C GLU A 208 1.34 -23.51 -2.22
N ARG A 209 1.25 -24.48 -1.32
CA ARG A 209 2.38 -25.35 -0.91
C ARG A 209 2.66 -26.41 -1.97
#